data_b3aaf3ddcdd11b4109fef7f5b7e9a105
#
_entry.id   b3aaf3ddcdd11b4109fef7f5b7e9a105
#
_cell.length_a   1.000
_cell.length_b   1.000
_cell.length_c   1.000
_cell.angle_alpha   90.00
_cell.angle_beta   90.00
_cell.angle_gamma   90.00
#
_symmetry.space_group_name_H-M   'P 1'
#
loop_
_entity.id
_entity.type
_entity.pdbx_description
1 polymer ?
#
loop_
_entity_poly.entity_id
_entity_poly.type
_entity_poly.pdbx_seq_one_letter_code
_entity_poly.pdbx_strand_id
1 'polypeptide(L)'
;ITPQSSLVEYLAKFVADGKLNAEIVDVEGEHSVLSVLHGGTLAGARTYTGTCGPGLAFMFEPYLRTPGLRMPMVMSIVTRDTLTPQSVWGGHQDAMSVREVGWIQMYCETVQEVLDTTIMAYKVAENRDVMLPVNVCHDGNYLSYGATRVELPTQEEVDAFLPPPSVNWHA
;
A
#
# COMPACT_ATOMS: atom_id res chain seq x y z
N ILE A 1 3.98 -10.93 5.07
CA ILE A 1 2.80 -11.77 5.37
C ILE A 1 2.22 -12.37 4.10
N THR A 2 1.90 -13.67 4.10
CA THR A 2 1.22 -14.36 3.00
C THR A 2 -0.18 -13.77 2.78
N PRO A 3 -0.58 -13.45 1.53
CA PRO A 3 0.01 -13.87 0.25
C PRO A 3 0.95 -12.87 -0.46
N GLN A 4 1.48 -11.87 0.21
CA GLN A 4 2.29 -10.81 -0.41
C GLN A 4 3.82 -10.94 -0.23
N SER A 5 4.32 -12.06 0.28
CA SER A 5 5.76 -12.23 0.56
C SER A 5 6.64 -11.95 -0.64
N SER A 6 6.24 -12.37 -1.83
CA SER A 6 6.97 -12.14 -3.08
C SER A 6 7.10 -10.65 -3.44
N LEU A 7 6.11 -9.83 -3.12
CA LEU A 7 6.19 -8.38 -3.34
C LEU A 7 7.35 -7.76 -2.52
N VAL A 8 7.45 -8.14 -1.25
CA VAL A 8 8.51 -7.65 -0.35
C VAL A 8 9.88 -8.12 -0.83
N GLU A 9 10.00 -9.40 -1.24
CA GLU A 9 11.23 -9.97 -1.76
C GLU A 9 11.70 -9.25 -3.04
N TYR A 10 10.80 -8.95 -3.98
CA TYR A 10 11.14 -8.19 -5.19
C TYR A 10 11.54 -6.75 -4.89
N LEU A 11 10.85 -6.06 -3.99
CA LEU A 11 11.22 -4.70 -3.58
C LEU A 11 12.61 -4.69 -2.94
N ALA A 12 12.89 -5.60 -2.01
CA ALA A 12 14.21 -5.73 -1.39
C ALA A 12 15.31 -6.00 -2.43
N LYS A 13 15.03 -6.86 -3.40
CA LYS A 13 15.94 -7.14 -4.48
C LYS A 13 16.20 -5.91 -5.36
N PHE A 14 15.16 -5.16 -5.72
CA PHE A 14 15.33 -3.96 -6.55
C PHE A 14 16.15 -2.88 -5.84
N VAL A 15 16.00 -2.73 -4.53
CA VAL A 15 16.84 -1.83 -3.74
C VAL A 15 18.28 -2.33 -3.70
N ALA A 16 18.49 -3.62 -3.42
CA ALA A 16 19.84 -4.22 -3.39
C ALA A 16 20.56 -4.16 -4.74
N ASP A 17 19.82 -4.30 -5.85
CA ASP A 17 20.35 -4.20 -7.22
C ASP A 17 20.55 -2.73 -7.68
N GLY A 18 20.22 -1.75 -6.84
CA GLY A 18 20.29 -0.32 -7.19
C GLY A 18 19.27 0.14 -8.24
N LYS A 19 18.22 -0.66 -8.49
CA LYS A 19 17.14 -0.36 -9.44
C LYS A 19 16.04 0.50 -8.83
N LEU A 20 15.91 0.49 -7.52
CA LEU A 20 14.95 1.28 -6.76
C LEU A 20 15.71 2.11 -5.74
N ASN A 21 15.64 3.43 -5.87
CA ASN A 21 16.19 4.35 -4.89
C ASN A 21 15.19 4.54 -3.74
N ALA A 22 15.20 3.61 -2.82
CA ALA A 22 14.35 3.63 -1.65
C ALA A 22 15.06 3.01 -0.44
N GLU A 23 14.59 3.32 0.75
CA GLU A 23 15.03 2.71 1.99
C GLU A 23 14.01 1.68 2.45
N ILE A 24 14.47 0.47 2.77
CA ILE A 24 13.64 -0.58 3.35
C ILE A 24 13.96 -0.65 4.83
N VAL A 25 12.93 -0.53 5.65
CA VAL A 25 13.04 -0.59 7.11
C VAL A 25 12.34 -1.86 7.60
N ASP A 26 13.12 -2.77 8.14
CA ASP A 26 12.60 -3.98 8.80
C ASP A 26 12.24 -3.65 10.25
N VAL A 27 11.06 -4.10 10.65
CA VAL A 27 10.51 -3.90 11.99
C VAL A 27 9.94 -5.21 12.54
N GLU A 28 9.71 -5.26 13.83
CA GLU A 28 9.28 -6.49 14.53
C GLU A 28 7.81 -6.87 14.30
N GLY A 29 6.99 -5.94 13.78
CA GLY A 29 5.57 -6.23 13.55
C GLY A 29 4.83 -5.11 12.83
N GLU A 30 3.61 -5.42 12.38
CA GLU A 30 2.84 -4.53 11.51
C GLU A 30 2.41 -3.22 12.19
N HIS A 31 2.25 -3.21 13.51
CA HIS A 31 1.99 -1.98 14.26
C HIS A 31 3.14 -0.98 14.09
N SER A 32 4.38 -1.45 14.19
CA SER A 32 5.58 -0.62 14.03
C SER A 32 5.79 -0.19 12.57
N VAL A 33 5.35 -0.99 11.59
CA VAL A 33 5.38 -0.60 10.16
C VAL A 33 4.70 0.74 9.96
N LEU A 34 3.44 0.88 10.37
CA LEU A 34 2.73 2.16 10.18
C LEU A 34 3.34 3.30 10.99
N SER A 35 3.87 3.02 12.17
CA SER A 35 4.55 4.04 12.98
C SER A 35 5.78 4.60 12.28
N VAL A 36 6.57 3.74 11.63
CA VAL A 36 7.72 4.16 10.81
C VAL A 36 7.27 4.94 9.59
N LEU A 37 6.22 4.47 8.90
CA LEU A 37 5.67 5.18 7.73
C LEU A 37 5.11 6.56 8.09
N HIS A 38 4.49 6.72 9.27
CA HIS A 38 4.09 8.04 9.76
C HIS A 38 5.30 8.98 9.86
N GLY A 39 6.39 8.51 10.47
CA GLY A 39 7.63 9.29 10.57
C GLY A 39 8.20 9.67 9.20
N GLY A 40 8.28 8.70 8.27
CA GLY A 40 8.74 8.93 6.91
C GLY A 40 7.87 9.91 6.14
N THR A 41 6.54 9.77 6.23
CA THR A 41 5.59 10.68 5.58
C THR A 41 5.73 12.10 6.14
N LEU A 42 5.82 12.25 7.45
CA LEU A 42 6.02 13.57 8.09
C LEU A 42 7.37 14.21 7.70
N ALA A 43 8.37 13.41 7.42
CA ALA A 43 9.65 13.87 6.91
C ALA A 43 9.62 14.23 5.41
N GLY A 44 8.47 14.05 4.73
CA GLY A 44 8.28 14.36 3.32
C GLY A 44 8.61 13.22 2.35
N ALA A 45 8.84 12.02 2.86
CA ALA A 45 9.06 10.85 2.02
C ALA A 45 7.74 10.28 1.50
N ARG A 46 7.74 9.78 0.27
CA ARG A 46 6.68 8.93 -0.26
C ARG A 46 6.84 7.54 0.34
N THR A 47 5.83 7.07 1.06
CA THR A 47 5.90 5.82 1.82
C THR A 47 4.97 4.76 1.28
N TYR A 48 5.37 3.49 1.43
CA TYR A 48 4.62 2.34 0.96
C TYR A 48 4.78 1.16 1.90
N THR A 49 3.73 0.39 2.05
CA THR A 49 3.76 -0.94 2.67
C THR A 49 2.68 -1.83 2.08
N GLY A 50 2.74 -3.10 2.42
CA GLY A 50 1.69 -4.05 2.11
C GLY A 50 1.34 -4.91 3.32
N THR A 51 0.06 -5.25 3.46
CA THR A 51 -0.44 -6.11 4.53
C THR A 51 -1.62 -6.95 4.09
N CYS A 52 -2.09 -7.83 4.96
CA CYS A 52 -3.29 -8.63 4.77
C CYS A 52 -3.75 -9.20 6.12
N GLY A 53 -5.01 -9.63 6.20
CA GLY A 53 -5.54 -10.45 7.30
C GLY A 53 -5.12 -10.00 8.69
N PRO A 54 -4.47 -10.87 9.47
CA PRO A 54 -4.07 -10.57 10.84
C PRO A 54 -3.09 -9.38 10.95
N GLY A 55 -2.24 -9.15 9.94
CA GLY A 55 -1.33 -8.01 9.94
C GLY A 55 -2.06 -6.67 9.90
N LEU A 56 -3.16 -6.58 9.14
CA LEU A 56 -4.02 -5.40 9.15
C LEU A 56 -4.67 -5.19 10.52
N ALA A 57 -5.13 -6.28 11.15
CA ALA A 57 -5.68 -6.22 12.51
C ALA A 57 -4.64 -5.78 13.54
N PHE A 58 -3.39 -6.25 13.40
CA PHE A 58 -2.31 -5.89 14.33
C PHE A 58 -1.87 -4.42 14.20
N MET A 59 -1.99 -3.81 13.02
CA MET A 59 -1.69 -2.38 12.83
C MET A 59 -2.89 -1.46 13.07
N PHE A 60 -3.99 -1.94 13.62
CA PHE A 60 -5.26 -1.22 13.68
C PHE A 60 -5.16 0.15 14.38
N GLU A 61 -4.43 0.24 15.49
CA GLU A 61 -4.31 1.51 16.23
C GLU A 61 -3.67 2.62 15.39
N PRO A 62 -2.45 2.48 14.84
CA PRO A 62 -1.89 3.50 13.97
C PRO A 62 -2.67 3.67 12.66
N TYR A 63 -3.34 2.62 12.18
CA TYR A 63 -4.20 2.69 11.01
C TYR A 63 -5.38 3.65 11.22
N LEU A 64 -6.02 3.65 12.40
CA LEU A 64 -7.07 4.60 12.76
C LEU A 64 -6.60 6.06 12.73
N ARG A 65 -5.36 6.30 13.13
CA ARG A 65 -4.80 7.65 13.24
C ARG A 65 -4.44 8.27 11.90
N THR A 66 -4.03 7.47 10.94
CA THR A 66 -3.49 7.91 9.65
C THR A 66 -4.40 8.91 8.92
N PRO A 67 -5.70 8.63 8.71
CA PRO A 67 -6.58 9.58 8.04
C PRO A 67 -6.81 10.87 8.84
N GLY A 68 -6.94 10.74 10.16
CA GLY A 68 -7.12 11.90 11.06
C GLY A 68 -5.94 12.85 11.06
N LEU A 69 -4.74 12.33 10.82
CA LEU A 69 -3.50 13.10 10.68
C LEU A 69 -3.26 13.58 9.23
N ARG A 70 -4.17 13.28 8.32
CA ARG A 70 -4.08 13.70 6.91
C ARG A 70 -2.76 13.27 6.25
N MET A 71 -2.30 12.06 6.55
CA MET A 71 -1.05 11.52 6.02
C MET A 71 -1.28 10.79 4.70
N PRO A 72 -0.81 11.32 3.57
CA PRO A 72 -0.91 10.61 2.30
C PRO A 72 0.14 9.52 2.24
N MET A 73 -0.33 8.30 2.17
CA MET A 73 0.47 7.12 1.94
C MET A 73 -0.33 6.09 1.16
N VAL A 74 0.36 5.16 0.55
CA VAL A 74 -0.25 4.06 -0.19
C VAL A 74 0.10 2.75 0.48
N MET A 75 -0.90 1.89 0.64
CA MET A 75 -0.73 0.56 1.17
C MET A 75 -1.47 -0.46 0.29
N SER A 76 -0.80 -1.54 -0.06
CA SER A 76 -1.48 -2.69 -0.64
C SER A 76 -2.12 -3.54 0.44
N ILE A 77 -3.40 -3.85 0.27
CA ILE A 77 -4.06 -4.91 1.02
C ILE A 77 -4.28 -6.09 0.08
N VAL A 78 -3.48 -7.13 0.27
CA VAL A 78 -3.65 -8.38 -0.47
C VAL A 78 -4.71 -9.19 0.25
N THR A 79 -5.96 -8.97 -0.15
CA THR A 79 -7.16 -9.32 0.62
C THR A 79 -7.34 -10.82 0.80
N ARG A 80 -7.69 -11.21 2.01
CA ARG A 80 -8.02 -12.58 2.39
C ARG A 80 -9.00 -12.61 3.57
N ASP A 81 -9.49 -13.81 3.89
CA ASP A 81 -10.28 -14.01 5.09
C ASP A 81 -9.44 -13.91 6.36
N THR A 82 -10.00 -13.31 7.40
CA THR A 82 -9.35 -13.15 8.71
C THR A 82 -9.94 -14.05 9.77
N LEU A 83 -11.17 -14.53 9.57
CA LEU A 83 -11.94 -15.32 10.53
C LEU A 83 -11.87 -16.82 10.24
N THR A 84 -12.32 -17.60 11.21
CA THR A 84 -12.39 -19.05 11.07
C THR A 84 -13.64 -19.49 10.27
N PRO A 85 -13.49 -20.41 9.30
CA PRO A 85 -12.26 -21.08 8.90
C PRO A 85 -11.31 -20.11 8.17
N GLN A 86 -10.10 -19.95 8.69
CA GLN A 86 -9.12 -19.05 8.13
C GLN A 86 -8.66 -19.54 6.76
N SER A 87 -8.67 -18.65 5.80
CA SER A 87 -8.15 -18.87 4.46
C SER A 87 -7.03 -17.88 4.14
N VAL A 88 -5.98 -18.35 3.49
CA VAL A 88 -4.92 -17.51 2.91
C VAL A 88 -5.21 -17.13 1.46
N TRP A 89 -6.31 -17.66 0.93
CA TRP A 89 -6.81 -17.39 -0.41
C TRP A 89 -7.77 -16.18 -0.40
N GLY A 90 -8.25 -15.83 -1.56
CA GLY A 90 -9.11 -14.66 -1.76
C GLY A 90 -10.28 -14.51 -0.80
N GLY A 91 -10.58 -13.29 -0.48
CA GLY A 91 -11.65 -12.85 0.41
C GLY A 91 -11.48 -11.35 0.65
N HIS A 92 -12.45 -10.69 1.29
CA HIS A 92 -12.38 -9.26 1.55
C HIS A 92 -12.65 -8.91 3.02
N GLN A 93 -12.68 -9.90 3.90
CA GLN A 93 -13.01 -9.66 5.31
C GLN A 93 -12.06 -8.68 5.99
N ASP A 94 -10.76 -8.77 5.68
CA ASP A 94 -9.74 -7.90 6.25
C ASP A 94 -9.95 -6.44 5.82
N ALA A 95 -9.99 -6.15 4.53
CA ALA A 95 -10.22 -4.80 4.02
C ALA A 95 -11.59 -4.25 4.41
N MET A 96 -12.64 -5.08 4.40
CA MET A 96 -13.98 -4.68 4.81
C MET A 96 -14.09 -4.37 6.30
N SER A 97 -13.30 -5.02 7.16
CA SER A 97 -13.29 -4.75 8.60
C SER A 97 -12.86 -3.33 8.95
N VAL A 98 -12.13 -2.67 8.07
CA VAL A 98 -11.58 -1.32 8.26
C VAL A 98 -12.17 -0.26 7.31
N ARG A 99 -13.25 -0.57 6.62
CA ARG A 99 -13.85 0.31 5.59
C ARG A 99 -14.32 1.68 6.12
N GLU A 100 -14.64 1.78 7.38
CA GLU A 100 -15.20 3.01 7.98
C GLU A 100 -14.15 3.89 8.68
N VAL A 101 -12.87 3.53 8.56
CA VAL A 101 -11.79 4.21 9.29
C VAL A 101 -11.33 5.50 8.61
N GLY A 102 -11.69 5.70 7.34
CA GLY A 102 -11.35 6.93 6.61
C GLY A 102 -10.21 6.79 5.60
N TRP A 103 -9.67 5.59 5.41
CA TRP A 103 -8.81 5.28 4.28
C TRP A 103 -9.65 5.15 3.01
N ILE A 104 -9.16 5.71 1.91
CA ILE A 104 -9.73 5.44 0.59
C ILE A 104 -9.38 4.00 0.21
N GLN A 105 -10.37 3.20 -0.17
CA GLN A 105 -10.16 1.83 -0.62
C GLN A 105 -10.46 1.73 -2.11
N MET A 106 -9.49 1.28 -2.90
CA MET A 106 -9.59 1.04 -4.33
C MET A 106 -9.42 -0.46 -4.57
N TYR A 107 -10.43 -1.09 -5.15
CA TYR A 107 -10.43 -2.53 -5.44
C TYR A 107 -10.09 -2.78 -6.89
N CYS A 108 -9.15 -3.70 -7.13
CA CYS A 108 -8.66 -4.06 -8.46
C CYS A 108 -9.19 -5.42 -8.88
N GLU A 109 -9.60 -5.54 -10.13
CA GLU A 109 -10.08 -6.77 -10.76
C GLU A 109 -8.99 -7.50 -11.56
N THR A 110 -8.00 -6.77 -12.05
CA THR A 110 -6.93 -7.31 -12.90
C THR A 110 -5.55 -6.92 -12.39
N VAL A 111 -4.52 -7.66 -12.80
CA VAL A 111 -3.13 -7.34 -12.46
C VAL A 111 -2.71 -5.99 -13.05
N GLN A 112 -3.24 -5.63 -14.23
CA GLN A 112 -3.00 -4.31 -14.82
C GLN A 112 -3.57 -3.20 -13.93
N GLU A 113 -4.79 -3.39 -13.43
CA GLU A 113 -5.39 -2.42 -12.50
C GLU A 113 -4.62 -2.28 -11.20
N VAL A 114 -3.98 -3.35 -10.68
CA VAL A 114 -3.14 -3.22 -9.49
C VAL A 114 -1.98 -2.25 -9.74
N LEU A 115 -1.34 -2.34 -10.90
CA LEU A 115 -0.26 -1.44 -11.31
C LEU A 115 -0.77 0.00 -11.45
N ASP A 116 -1.79 0.19 -12.28
CA ASP A 116 -2.33 1.51 -12.63
C ASP A 116 -2.91 2.21 -11.38
N THR A 117 -3.68 1.45 -10.60
CA THR A 117 -4.29 1.95 -9.37
C THR A 117 -3.24 2.32 -8.32
N THR A 118 -2.12 1.59 -8.23
CA THR A 118 -1.03 1.95 -7.30
C THR A 118 -0.44 3.31 -7.65
N ILE A 119 -0.22 3.60 -8.93
CA ILE A 119 0.26 4.91 -9.39
C ILE A 119 -0.79 6.00 -9.14
N MET A 120 -2.05 5.72 -9.47
CA MET A 120 -3.18 6.63 -9.23
C MET A 120 -3.39 6.91 -7.73
N ALA A 121 -3.20 5.90 -6.88
CA ALA A 121 -3.37 6.01 -5.43
C ALA A 121 -2.45 7.10 -4.83
N TYR A 122 -1.20 7.18 -5.25
CA TYR A 122 -0.32 8.26 -4.85
C TYR A 122 -0.82 9.63 -5.32
N LYS A 123 -1.28 9.72 -6.57
CA LYS A 123 -1.82 10.96 -7.12
C LYS A 123 -3.03 11.46 -6.34
N VAL A 124 -3.90 10.55 -5.92
CA VAL A 124 -5.08 10.86 -5.09
C VAL A 124 -4.66 11.21 -3.67
N ALA A 125 -3.82 10.38 -3.05
CA ALA A 125 -3.39 10.59 -1.67
C ALA A 125 -2.69 11.92 -1.47
N GLU A 126 -1.81 12.31 -2.40
CA GLU A 126 -0.98 13.51 -2.34
C GLU A 126 -1.69 14.77 -2.85
N ASN A 127 -2.93 14.65 -3.36
CA ASN A 127 -3.71 15.82 -3.75
C ASN A 127 -4.03 16.66 -2.51
N ARG A 128 -3.71 17.96 -2.56
CA ARG A 128 -3.87 18.90 -1.42
C ARG A 128 -5.31 18.99 -0.90
N ASP A 129 -6.28 18.79 -1.76
CA ASP A 129 -7.69 18.81 -1.37
C ASP A 129 -8.14 17.48 -0.75
N VAL A 130 -7.36 16.41 -0.94
CA VAL A 130 -7.65 15.07 -0.42
C VAL A 130 -6.82 14.77 0.82
N MET A 131 -5.51 14.67 0.68
CA MET A 131 -4.56 14.38 1.78
C MET A 131 -5.03 13.24 2.68
N LEU A 132 -5.33 12.10 2.08
CA LEU A 132 -5.80 10.89 2.77
C LEU A 132 -4.99 9.68 2.32
N PRO A 133 -4.80 8.71 3.22
CA PRO A 133 -4.16 7.46 2.85
C PRO A 133 -5.06 6.61 1.95
N VAL A 134 -4.45 5.84 1.07
CA VAL A 134 -5.14 5.00 0.09
C VAL A 134 -4.71 3.55 0.22
N ASN A 135 -5.67 2.65 0.28
CA ASN A 135 -5.47 1.21 0.14
C ASN A 135 -5.73 0.77 -1.29
N VAL A 136 -4.78 0.09 -1.87
CA VAL A 136 -4.96 -0.66 -3.12
C VAL A 136 -5.26 -2.11 -2.73
N CYS A 137 -6.53 -2.48 -2.86
CA CYS A 137 -7.03 -3.78 -2.45
C CYS A 137 -7.08 -4.72 -3.67
N HIS A 138 -6.45 -5.86 -3.57
CA HIS A 138 -6.48 -6.88 -4.62
C HIS A 138 -6.52 -8.27 -4.03
N ASP A 139 -7.14 -9.19 -4.77
CA ASP A 139 -7.38 -10.54 -4.32
C ASP A 139 -6.09 -11.32 -4.05
N GLY A 140 -6.04 -11.98 -2.90
CA GLY A 140 -4.87 -12.73 -2.44
C GLY A 140 -4.63 -14.04 -3.18
N ASN A 141 -5.53 -14.46 -4.06
CA ASN A 141 -5.40 -15.68 -4.84
C ASN A 141 -5.19 -15.39 -6.33
N TYR A 142 -6.17 -14.76 -6.98
CA TYR A 142 -6.14 -14.54 -8.42
C TYR A 142 -5.07 -13.55 -8.85
N LEU A 143 -4.94 -12.44 -8.11
CA LEU A 143 -4.07 -11.33 -8.50
C LEU A 143 -2.68 -11.43 -7.89
N SER A 144 -2.56 -12.08 -6.73
CA SER A 144 -1.28 -12.21 -6.04
C SER A 144 -0.43 -13.39 -6.53
N TYR A 145 -1.05 -14.51 -6.92
CA TYR A 145 -0.35 -15.70 -7.41
C TYR A 145 -0.46 -15.90 -8.92
N GLY A 146 -1.40 -15.21 -9.57
CA GLY A 146 -1.55 -15.28 -11.01
C GLY A 146 -0.43 -14.55 -11.75
N ALA A 147 0.11 -15.16 -12.79
CA ALA A 147 1.05 -14.50 -13.70
C ALA A 147 0.31 -14.03 -14.95
N THR A 148 0.22 -12.74 -15.15
CA THR A 148 -0.45 -12.16 -16.32
C THR A 148 0.46 -11.09 -16.94
N ARG A 149 0.38 -10.95 -18.26
CA ARG A 149 1.08 -9.88 -18.95
C ARG A 149 0.46 -8.53 -18.57
N VAL A 150 1.31 -7.57 -18.25
CA VAL A 150 0.93 -6.17 -17.99
C VAL A 150 1.68 -5.24 -18.94
N GLU A 151 1.07 -4.11 -19.25
CA GLU A 151 1.70 -3.02 -19.96
C GLU A 151 2.32 -2.05 -18.92
N LEU A 152 3.64 -1.91 -18.98
CA LEU A 152 4.35 -1.02 -18.08
C LEU A 152 4.46 0.37 -18.72
N PRO A 153 4.03 1.43 -18.02
CA PRO A 153 4.33 2.78 -18.47
C PRO A 153 5.83 3.04 -18.43
N THR A 154 6.31 3.92 -19.27
CA THR A 154 7.68 4.40 -19.21
C THR A 154 7.88 5.27 -17.96
N GLN A 155 9.13 5.39 -17.50
CA GLN A 155 9.44 6.26 -16.37
C GLN A 155 9.03 7.72 -16.64
N GLU A 156 9.19 8.19 -17.87
CA GLU A 156 8.80 9.54 -18.30
C GLU A 156 7.29 9.77 -18.17
N GLU A 157 6.47 8.78 -18.53
CA GLU A 157 5.01 8.84 -18.38
C GLU A 157 4.61 8.86 -16.91
N VAL A 158 5.26 8.03 -16.09
CA VAL A 158 5.01 8.02 -14.64
C VAL A 158 5.40 9.35 -14.01
N ASP A 159 6.57 9.90 -14.33
CA ASP A 159 7.06 11.17 -13.79
C ASP A 159 6.17 12.36 -14.20
N ALA A 160 5.65 12.33 -15.43
CA ALA A 160 4.71 13.34 -15.91
C ALA A 160 3.36 13.27 -15.17
N PHE A 161 2.88 12.06 -14.87
CA PHE A 161 1.63 11.85 -14.13
C PHE A 161 1.78 12.09 -12.63
N LEU A 162 2.84 11.57 -12.03
CA LEU A 162 3.12 11.60 -10.61
C LEU A 162 4.49 12.24 -10.36
N PRO A 163 4.61 13.57 -10.38
CA PRO A 163 5.87 14.26 -10.14
C PRO A 163 6.42 13.93 -8.74
N PRO A 164 7.71 14.20 -8.49
CA PRO A 164 8.30 14.06 -7.16
C PRO A 164 7.43 14.74 -6.09
N PRO A 165 7.34 14.20 -4.89
CA PRO A 165 6.53 14.77 -3.83
C PRO A 165 6.98 16.20 -3.55
N SER A 166 6.08 17.17 -3.76
CA SER A 166 6.32 18.59 -3.48
C SER A 166 5.80 19.00 -2.11
N VAL A 167 5.58 18.05 -1.23
CA VAL A 167 4.79 18.25 -0.05
C VAL A 167 5.64 18.76 1.09
N ASN A 168 5.58 20.06 1.31
CA ASN A 168 5.85 20.61 2.63
C ASN A 168 4.62 20.30 3.50
N TRP A 169 4.69 19.26 4.30
CA TRP A 169 3.65 18.85 5.26
C TRP A 169 3.45 19.86 6.39
N HIS A 170 4.24 20.90 6.42
CA HIS A 170 4.14 22.00 7.38
C HIS A 170 3.08 22.99 6.89
N ALA A 171 1.86 22.74 7.29
CA ALA A 171 0.80 23.73 7.26
C ALA A 171 0.67 24.38 8.63
#